data_12801dd370e86b5a166da0c187ae1130
#
_entry.id   12801dd370e86b5a166da0c187ae1130
#
_cell.length_a   1.000
_cell.length_b   1.000
_cell.length_c   1.000
_cell.angle_alpha   90.00
_cell.angle_beta   90.00
_cell.angle_gamma   90.00
#
_symmetry.space_group_name_H-M   'P 1'
#
loop_
_entity.id
_entity.type
_entity.pdbx_description
1 polymer ?
#
loop_
_entity_poly.entity_id
_entity_poly.type
_entity_poly.pdbx_seq_one_letter_code
_entity_poly.pdbx_strand_id
1 'polypeptide(L)'
;KIGKDIDLEYVRNNYDAVYIAVGAWRSSSMRVKGEELPGVIGGIDFLRNAALNVSMNIGNRVAVVGGGNTAMDACRTAIRLGAKEVYLLYRRTEAEMPAEEIEIKEAREEGVTFKFLVAPTEIIEENGRAAKIKLQKMELGEEDASGRRSPVPIEGEYEILDVDLIIGAIGQQSSLEGFEAIEKTKKGTISADEQTFTTNITGVFAGGDVINKGADIAIKAIGDAKKASDIINSYLEGDIVPYVAPYVVTRDEIMTKENYADREVIYRSPMPHLSAEDRRYNFEEVNLGFSVEKAMEDA
;
A
#
# COMPACT_ATOMS: atom_id res chain seq x y z
N LYS A 1 -13.70 7.16 -19.94
CA LYS A 1 -13.51 5.96 -19.12
C LYS A 1 -13.60 4.74 -20.05
N ILE A 2 -12.58 3.86 -20.02
CA ILE A 2 -12.60 2.58 -20.73
C ILE A 2 -13.79 1.75 -20.19
N GLY A 3 -14.47 1.04 -21.08
CA GLY A 3 -15.65 0.20 -20.77
C GLY A 3 -16.96 0.97 -20.62
N LYS A 4 -16.92 2.33 -20.66
CA LYS A 4 -18.12 3.18 -20.59
C LYS A 4 -18.21 4.16 -21.75
N ASP A 5 -17.19 4.98 -21.94
CA ASP A 5 -17.16 6.06 -22.94
C ASP A 5 -16.48 5.59 -24.23
N ILE A 6 -15.45 4.78 -24.09
CA ILE A 6 -14.71 4.11 -25.16
C ILE A 6 -14.36 2.69 -24.70
N ASP A 7 -14.16 1.78 -25.62
CA ASP A 7 -13.69 0.43 -25.33
C ASP A 7 -12.20 0.26 -25.69
N LEU A 8 -11.63 -0.85 -25.27
CA LEU A 8 -10.22 -1.16 -25.56
C LEU A 8 -9.99 -1.37 -27.05
N GLU A 9 -10.97 -1.90 -27.80
CA GLU A 9 -10.88 -2.13 -29.23
C GLU A 9 -10.79 -0.81 -29.99
N TYR A 10 -11.59 0.19 -29.63
CA TYR A 10 -11.45 1.55 -30.16
C TYR A 10 -10.04 2.09 -29.98
N VAL A 11 -9.46 1.96 -28.77
CA VAL A 11 -8.10 2.44 -28.50
C VAL A 11 -7.08 1.72 -29.39
N ARG A 12 -7.16 0.40 -29.48
CA ARG A 12 -6.27 -0.42 -30.32
C ARG A 12 -6.34 -0.09 -31.83
N ASN A 13 -7.52 0.27 -32.29
CA ASN A 13 -7.71 0.59 -33.72
C ASN A 13 -7.24 2.01 -34.06
N ASN A 14 -6.97 2.86 -33.08
CA ASN A 14 -6.57 4.26 -33.29
C ASN A 14 -5.14 4.55 -32.85
N TYR A 15 -4.44 3.59 -32.23
CA TYR A 15 -3.07 3.75 -31.74
C TYR A 15 -2.25 2.49 -32.06
N ASP A 16 -0.98 2.68 -32.38
CA ASP A 16 -0.06 1.60 -32.78
C ASP A 16 0.35 0.72 -31.57
N ALA A 17 0.33 1.28 -30.37
CA ALA A 17 0.55 0.57 -29.12
C ALA A 17 -0.30 1.15 -27.99
N VAL A 18 -0.67 0.31 -27.02
CA VAL A 18 -1.45 0.70 -25.84
C VAL A 18 -0.71 0.25 -24.59
N TYR A 19 -0.46 1.16 -23.65
CA TYR A 19 0.08 0.84 -22.34
C TYR A 19 -0.95 1.05 -21.23
N ILE A 20 -1.29 0.00 -20.50
CA ILE A 20 -2.29 0.02 -19.43
C ILE A 20 -1.59 0.23 -18.09
N ALA A 21 -1.81 1.39 -17.48
CA ALA A 21 -1.25 1.80 -16.19
C ALA A 21 -2.32 2.35 -15.25
N VAL A 22 -3.46 1.66 -15.16
CA VAL A 22 -4.63 2.14 -14.39
C VAL A 22 -4.50 1.98 -12.87
N GLY A 23 -3.46 1.31 -12.40
CA GLY A 23 -3.16 1.14 -10.98
C GLY A 23 -4.17 0.26 -10.21
N ALA A 24 -4.21 0.42 -8.89
CA ALA A 24 -5.04 -0.35 -7.96
C ALA A 24 -5.80 0.62 -7.01
N TRP A 25 -6.95 1.11 -7.44
CA TRP A 25 -7.71 2.19 -6.78
C TRP A 25 -8.87 1.72 -5.90
N ARG A 26 -9.11 0.42 -5.80
CA ARG A 26 -10.19 -0.13 -4.97
C ARG A 26 -9.61 -0.72 -3.71
N SER A 27 -10.16 -0.35 -2.56
CA SER A 27 -9.84 -1.01 -1.30
C SER A 27 -10.32 -2.46 -1.30
N SER A 28 -9.52 -3.36 -0.76
CA SER A 28 -9.93 -4.76 -0.56
C SER A 28 -10.96 -4.87 0.56
N SER A 29 -11.96 -5.73 0.36
CA SER A 29 -12.99 -6.03 1.36
C SER A 29 -12.39 -6.80 2.54
N MET A 30 -12.76 -6.44 3.75
CA MET A 30 -12.41 -7.17 4.98
C MET A 30 -13.12 -8.53 5.08
N ARG A 31 -14.21 -8.71 4.31
CA ARG A 31 -15.07 -9.91 4.29
C ARG A 31 -15.65 -10.23 5.65
N VAL A 32 -16.11 -9.22 6.34
CA VAL A 32 -16.77 -9.34 7.64
C VAL A 32 -18.22 -8.85 7.55
N LYS A 33 -19.10 -9.44 8.35
CA LYS A 33 -20.49 -9.02 8.45
C LYS A 33 -20.56 -7.56 8.93
N GLY A 34 -21.38 -6.73 8.27
CA GLY A 34 -21.55 -5.32 8.59
C GLY A 34 -20.52 -4.40 7.91
N GLU A 35 -19.67 -4.91 7.02
CA GLU A 35 -18.70 -4.11 6.28
C GLU A 35 -19.36 -3.05 5.37
N GLU A 36 -20.60 -3.29 4.97
CA GLU A 36 -21.42 -2.40 4.13
C GLU A 36 -22.08 -1.25 4.90
N LEU A 37 -21.97 -1.22 6.22
CA LEU A 37 -22.63 -0.22 7.06
C LEU A 37 -22.04 1.18 6.86
N PRO A 38 -22.87 2.23 6.96
CA PRO A 38 -22.38 3.59 7.15
C PRO A 38 -21.43 3.66 8.36
N GLY A 39 -20.29 4.33 8.18
CA GLY A 39 -19.22 4.33 9.19
C GLY A 39 -18.14 3.29 8.93
N VAL A 40 -18.20 2.58 7.79
CA VAL A 40 -17.10 1.75 7.27
C VAL A 40 -16.64 2.35 5.95
N ILE A 41 -15.34 2.50 5.78
CA ILE A 41 -14.74 3.05 4.55
C ILE A 41 -13.44 2.32 4.22
N GLY A 42 -13.13 2.20 2.94
CA GLY A 42 -11.83 1.68 2.50
C GLY A 42 -10.70 2.69 2.71
N GLY A 43 -9.48 2.20 2.99
CA GLY A 43 -8.33 3.06 3.29
C GLY A 43 -7.99 4.04 2.16
N ILE A 44 -8.02 3.57 0.90
CA ILE A 44 -7.76 4.43 -0.26
C ILE A 44 -8.86 5.50 -0.43
N ASP A 45 -10.12 5.13 -0.22
CA ASP A 45 -11.23 6.08 -0.32
C ASP A 45 -11.16 7.12 0.80
N PHE A 46 -10.78 6.70 2.02
CA PHE A 46 -10.57 7.59 3.15
C PHE A 46 -9.45 8.62 2.86
N LEU A 47 -8.27 8.14 2.45
CA LEU A 47 -7.12 8.99 2.14
C LEU A 47 -7.39 9.93 0.96
N ARG A 48 -8.05 9.43 -0.10
CA ARG A 48 -8.47 10.26 -1.24
C ARG A 48 -9.43 11.37 -0.81
N ASN A 49 -10.42 11.05 0.01
CA ASN A 49 -11.37 12.03 0.50
C ASN A 49 -10.70 13.09 1.37
N ALA A 50 -9.75 12.69 2.22
CA ALA A 50 -8.93 13.62 3.01
C ALA A 50 -8.12 14.56 2.10
N ALA A 51 -7.40 14.00 1.10
CA ALA A 51 -6.59 14.79 0.16
C ALA A 51 -7.43 15.77 -0.69
N LEU A 52 -8.67 15.40 -1.02
CA LEU A 52 -9.61 16.25 -1.76
C LEU A 52 -10.42 17.21 -0.85
N ASN A 53 -10.14 17.26 0.44
CA ASN A 53 -10.87 18.02 1.44
C ASN A 53 -12.40 17.74 1.44
N VAL A 54 -12.79 16.50 1.14
CA VAL A 54 -14.18 16.05 1.24
C VAL A 54 -14.54 15.94 2.72
N SER A 55 -15.61 16.61 3.13
CA SER A 55 -16.08 16.55 4.52
C SER A 55 -16.48 15.13 4.89
N MET A 56 -15.86 14.59 5.94
CA MET A 56 -16.13 13.25 6.47
C MET A 56 -16.47 13.35 7.96
N ASN A 57 -17.50 12.63 8.38
CA ASN A 57 -17.75 12.45 9.81
C ASN A 57 -16.91 11.27 10.35
N ILE A 58 -15.75 11.59 10.89
CA ILE A 58 -14.82 10.57 11.42
C ILE A 58 -15.10 10.19 12.88
N GLY A 59 -15.88 10.98 13.61
CA GLY A 59 -16.12 10.77 15.05
C GLY A 59 -14.89 10.99 15.91
N ASN A 60 -14.92 10.40 17.11
CA ASN A 60 -13.80 10.48 18.06
C ASN A 60 -12.93 9.23 18.08
N ARG A 61 -13.50 8.05 17.81
CA ARG A 61 -12.86 6.74 17.92
C ARG A 61 -12.80 6.07 16.55
N VAL A 62 -11.60 5.97 16.03
CA VAL A 62 -11.35 5.41 14.70
C VAL A 62 -10.58 4.10 14.83
N ALA A 63 -11.06 3.04 14.18
CA ALA A 63 -10.34 1.78 14.06
C ALA A 63 -9.84 1.59 12.62
N VAL A 64 -8.54 1.39 12.46
CA VAL A 64 -7.91 1.08 11.17
C VAL A 64 -7.49 -0.38 11.15
N VAL A 65 -8.00 -1.13 10.19
CA VAL A 65 -7.70 -2.56 10.03
C VAL A 65 -6.63 -2.75 8.97
N GLY A 66 -5.44 -3.19 9.37
CA GLY A 66 -4.32 -3.42 8.44
C GLY A 66 -2.96 -3.21 9.11
N GLY A 67 -1.88 -3.49 8.39
CA GLY A 67 -0.51 -3.37 8.92
C GLY A 67 0.51 -2.86 7.90
N GLY A 68 0.06 -2.37 6.74
CA GLY A 68 0.91 -1.77 5.71
C GLY A 68 0.96 -0.24 5.77
N ASN A 69 1.72 0.38 4.87
CA ASN A 69 1.87 1.84 4.82
C ASN A 69 0.53 2.57 4.69
N THR A 70 -0.41 2.06 3.88
CA THR A 70 -1.78 2.61 3.79
C THR A 70 -2.50 2.67 5.14
N ALA A 71 -2.24 1.69 6.03
CA ALA A 71 -2.83 1.72 7.38
C ALA A 71 -2.15 2.77 8.27
N MET A 72 -0.84 2.95 8.14
CA MET A 72 -0.10 4.02 8.83
C MET A 72 -0.60 5.39 8.39
N ASP A 73 -0.71 5.62 7.09
CA ASP A 73 -1.25 6.86 6.51
C ASP A 73 -2.68 7.12 7.00
N ALA A 74 -3.54 6.10 7.01
CA ALA A 74 -4.92 6.25 7.48
C ALA A 74 -5.01 6.59 8.97
N CYS A 75 -4.20 5.95 9.82
CA CYS A 75 -4.14 6.25 11.25
C CYS A 75 -3.71 7.70 11.50
N ARG A 76 -2.59 8.11 10.90
CA ARG A 76 -2.03 9.45 11.06
C ARG A 76 -2.96 10.53 10.50
N THR A 77 -3.58 10.27 9.34
CA THR A 77 -4.59 11.15 8.75
C THR A 77 -5.83 11.28 9.64
N ALA A 78 -6.30 10.19 10.26
CA ALA A 78 -7.43 10.25 11.18
C ALA A 78 -7.14 11.14 12.40
N ILE A 79 -5.92 11.06 12.97
CA ILE A 79 -5.48 11.96 14.05
C ILE A 79 -5.54 13.42 13.58
N ARG A 80 -4.95 13.74 12.42
CA ARG A 80 -4.92 15.10 11.85
C ARG A 80 -6.30 15.66 11.54
N LEU A 81 -7.25 14.80 11.22
CA LEU A 81 -8.65 15.17 11.02
C LEU A 81 -9.44 15.32 12.34
N GLY A 82 -8.80 15.10 13.50
CA GLY A 82 -9.36 15.39 14.82
C GLY A 82 -9.91 14.18 15.59
N ALA A 83 -9.64 12.94 15.16
CA ALA A 83 -9.93 11.76 15.98
C ALA A 83 -9.16 11.83 17.30
N LYS A 84 -9.85 11.50 18.41
CA LYS A 84 -9.23 11.50 19.75
C LYS A 84 -8.53 10.21 20.09
N GLU A 85 -9.08 9.10 19.60
CA GLU A 85 -8.57 7.75 19.81
C GLU A 85 -8.48 7.07 18.44
N VAL A 86 -7.29 6.63 18.06
CA VAL A 86 -7.05 5.88 16.82
C VAL A 86 -6.40 4.56 17.16
N TYR A 87 -7.07 3.48 16.77
CA TYR A 87 -6.63 2.11 16.99
C TYR A 87 -6.18 1.49 15.67
N LEU A 88 -4.95 0.97 15.63
CA LEU A 88 -4.52 0.07 14.57
C LEU A 88 -4.82 -1.37 14.99
N LEU A 89 -5.58 -2.09 14.18
CA LEU A 89 -5.97 -3.47 14.41
C LEU A 89 -5.20 -4.37 13.43
N TYR A 90 -4.32 -5.21 13.97
CA TYR A 90 -3.49 -6.08 13.13
C TYR A 90 -3.47 -7.53 13.63
N ARG A 91 -3.66 -8.46 12.70
CA ARG A 91 -3.83 -9.90 13.01
C ARG A 91 -2.55 -10.66 13.36
N ARG A 92 -1.38 -10.02 13.22
CA ARG A 92 -0.05 -10.54 13.60
C ARG A 92 0.59 -9.61 14.61
N THR A 93 1.90 -9.75 14.84
CA THR A 93 2.67 -8.82 15.67
C THR A 93 3.34 -7.74 14.82
N GLU A 94 4.02 -6.82 15.48
CA GLU A 94 4.77 -5.75 14.82
C GLU A 94 5.85 -6.29 13.87
N ALA A 95 6.49 -7.40 14.25
CA ALA A 95 7.54 -8.01 13.45
C ALA A 95 7.08 -8.47 12.05
N GLU A 96 5.80 -8.82 11.91
CA GLU A 96 5.22 -9.22 10.62
C GLU A 96 4.53 -8.07 9.87
N MET A 97 4.59 -6.84 10.37
CA MET A 97 4.02 -5.69 9.66
C MET A 97 4.81 -5.39 8.39
N PRO A 98 4.11 -5.24 7.24
CA PRO A 98 4.77 -4.83 5.99
C PRO A 98 5.00 -3.31 5.88
N ALA A 99 4.56 -2.52 6.86
CA ALA A 99 4.83 -1.09 6.89
C ALA A 99 6.30 -0.81 7.23
N GLU A 100 6.82 0.32 6.75
CA GLU A 100 8.17 0.77 7.07
C GLU A 100 8.31 1.08 8.58
N GLU A 101 9.43 0.67 9.18
CA GLU A 101 9.69 0.87 10.62
C GLU A 101 9.55 2.34 11.05
N ILE A 102 9.97 3.26 10.19
CA ILE A 102 9.86 4.70 10.46
C ILE A 102 8.40 5.13 10.55
N GLU A 103 7.53 4.63 9.67
CA GLU A 103 6.09 4.94 9.67
C GLU A 103 5.38 4.38 10.91
N ILE A 104 5.76 3.18 11.34
CA ILE A 104 5.24 2.55 12.57
C ILE A 104 5.64 3.40 13.79
N LYS A 105 6.91 3.80 13.86
CA LYS A 105 7.43 4.65 14.94
C LYS A 105 6.71 5.99 14.99
N GLU A 106 6.60 6.68 13.86
CA GLU A 106 5.93 7.97 13.78
C GLU A 106 4.45 7.91 14.12
N ALA A 107 3.74 6.89 13.66
CA ALA A 107 2.33 6.67 14.02
C ALA A 107 2.17 6.49 15.55
N ARG A 108 3.09 5.75 16.19
CA ARG A 108 3.08 5.56 17.65
C ARG A 108 3.37 6.87 18.39
N GLU A 109 4.34 7.64 17.93
CA GLU A 109 4.67 8.94 18.51
C GLU A 109 3.50 9.94 18.40
N GLU A 110 2.72 9.88 17.32
CA GLU A 110 1.52 10.68 17.11
C GLU A 110 0.33 10.23 17.96
N GLY A 111 0.40 9.08 18.65
CA GLY A 111 -0.59 8.61 19.61
C GLY A 111 -1.51 7.50 19.10
N VAL A 112 -1.16 6.82 18.02
CA VAL A 112 -1.88 5.62 17.56
C VAL A 112 -1.71 4.49 18.56
N THR A 113 -2.82 3.86 18.96
CA THR A 113 -2.83 2.68 19.82
C THR A 113 -2.80 1.42 18.96
N PHE A 114 -1.72 0.64 19.06
CA PHE A 114 -1.56 -0.60 18.31
C PHE A 114 -2.18 -1.78 19.07
N LYS A 115 -3.12 -2.46 18.46
CA LYS A 115 -3.72 -3.71 18.92
C LYS A 115 -3.28 -4.84 17.99
N PHE A 116 -2.33 -5.61 18.45
CA PHE A 116 -1.80 -6.78 17.73
C PHE A 116 -2.58 -8.04 18.06
N LEU A 117 -2.43 -9.06 17.22
CA LEU A 117 -3.05 -10.36 17.37
C LEU A 117 -4.58 -10.27 17.50
N VAL A 118 -5.20 -9.40 16.69
CA VAL A 118 -6.64 -9.26 16.59
C VAL A 118 -7.08 -9.18 15.14
N ALA A 119 -8.18 -9.85 14.80
CA ALA A 119 -8.79 -9.81 13.49
C ALA A 119 -10.28 -9.50 13.59
N PRO A 120 -10.84 -8.60 12.77
CA PRO A 120 -12.27 -8.32 12.76
C PRO A 120 -13.06 -9.54 12.29
N THR A 121 -14.20 -9.79 12.94
CA THR A 121 -15.14 -10.86 12.55
C THR A 121 -16.55 -10.34 12.27
N GLU A 122 -16.94 -9.25 12.91
CA GLU A 122 -18.24 -8.65 12.77
C GLU A 122 -18.18 -7.16 13.12
N ILE A 123 -18.92 -6.35 12.37
CA ILE A 123 -19.20 -4.95 12.67
C ILE A 123 -20.63 -4.87 13.15
N ILE A 124 -20.80 -4.31 14.35
CA ILE A 124 -22.08 -4.24 15.04
C ILE A 124 -22.68 -2.86 14.79
N GLU A 125 -23.92 -2.90 14.31
CA GLU A 125 -24.72 -1.72 14.03
C GLU A 125 -25.39 -1.18 15.29
N GLU A 126 -25.40 0.14 15.44
CA GLU A 126 -26.33 0.86 16.32
C GLU A 126 -26.85 2.11 15.57
N ASN A 127 -28.15 2.33 15.58
CA ASN A 127 -28.79 3.48 14.93
C ASN A 127 -28.47 3.66 13.44
N GLY A 128 -28.36 2.57 12.68
CA GLY A 128 -28.17 2.59 11.25
C GLY A 128 -26.70 2.80 10.80
N ARG A 129 -25.72 2.70 11.74
CA ARG A 129 -24.29 2.78 11.38
C ARG A 129 -23.41 1.89 12.24
N ALA A 130 -22.19 1.72 11.81
CA ALA A 130 -21.17 1.00 12.57
C ALA A 130 -20.91 1.72 13.90
N ALA A 131 -21.01 0.98 15.02
CA ALA A 131 -20.80 1.49 16.36
C ALA A 131 -19.77 0.67 17.14
N LYS A 132 -19.62 -0.62 16.82
CA LYS A 132 -18.65 -1.50 17.45
C LYS A 132 -18.04 -2.45 16.44
N ILE A 133 -16.82 -2.88 16.72
CA ILE A 133 -16.15 -3.94 15.97
C ILE A 133 -15.82 -5.11 16.91
N LYS A 134 -16.23 -6.31 16.51
CA LYS A 134 -15.89 -7.54 17.20
C LYS A 134 -14.62 -8.13 16.64
N LEU A 135 -13.66 -8.35 17.50
CA LEU A 135 -12.31 -8.80 17.18
C LEU A 135 -12.08 -10.20 17.73
N GLN A 136 -11.69 -11.12 16.89
CA GLN A 136 -11.16 -12.43 17.26
C GLN A 136 -9.73 -12.27 17.72
N LYS A 137 -9.37 -12.81 18.89
CA LYS A 137 -7.98 -12.89 19.30
C LYS A 137 -7.25 -13.98 18.52
N MET A 138 -5.99 -13.67 18.20
CA MET A 138 -5.15 -14.51 17.35
C MET A 138 -3.88 -14.91 18.10
N GLU A 139 -3.25 -15.98 17.63
CA GLU A 139 -1.87 -16.35 17.95
C GLU A 139 -1.08 -16.56 16.66
N LEU A 140 0.25 -16.66 16.77
CA LEU A 140 1.11 -16.90 15.64
C LEU A 140 1.39 -18.39 15.49
N GLY A 141 1.00 -18.95 14.34
CA GLY A 141 1.31 -20.31 13.92
C GLY A 141 2.59 -20.40 13.09
N GLU A 142 2.67 -21.38 12.17
CA GLU A 142 3.78 -21.59 11.26
C GLU A 142 3.93 -20.46 10.24
N GLU A 143 5.11 -20.36 9.65
CA GLU A 143 5.41 -19.40 8.58
C GLU A 143 4.61 -19.71 7.30
N ASP A 144 4.08 -18.67 6.68
CA ASP A 144 3.43 -18.76 5.37
C ASP A 144 4.48 -18.69 4.22
N ALA A 145 4.01 -18.84 2.97
CA ALA A 145 4.87 -18.79 1.79
C ALA A 145 5.63 -17.44 1.61
N SER A 146 5.30 -16.41 2.38
CA SER A 146 6.01 -15.12 2.40
C SER A 146 7.05 -15.02 3.51
N GLY A 147 7.27 -16.10 4.29
CA GLY A 147 8.17 -16.12 5.45
C GLY A 147 7.63 -15.44 6.69
N ARG A 148 6.33 -15.05 6.71
CA ARG A 148 5.67 -14.45 7.88
C ARG A 148 4.83 -15.47 8.61
N ARG A 149 4.82 -15.43 9.93
CA ARG A 149 4.02 -16.34 10.75
C ARG A 149 2.53 -16.14 10.49
N SER A 150 1.82 -17.24 10.30
CA SER A 150 0.38 -17.25 10.01
C SER A 150 -0.44 -16.91 11.25
N PRO A 151 -1.46 -16.03 11.15
CA PRO A 151 -2.34 -15.76 12.27
C PRO A 151 -3.36 -16.90 12.43
N VAL A 152 -3.45 -17.48 13.64
CA VAL A 152 -4.35 -18.57 13.99
C VAL A 152 -5.37 -18.04 15.02
N PRO A 153 -6.69 -18.25 14.84
CA PRO A 153 -7.67 -17.79 15.80
C PRO A 153 -7.63 -18.63 17.09
N ILE A 154 -7.73 -17.95 18.24
CA ILE A 154 -7.90 -18.60 19.54
C ILE A 154 -9.41 -18.77 19.75
N GLU A 155 -9.91 -20.00 19.67
CA GLU A 155 -11.34 -20.28 19.74
C GLU A 155 -12.01 -19.70 21.00
N GLY A 156 -13.14 -19.03 20.80
CA GLY A 156 -13.92 -18.46 21.89
C GLY A 156 -13.41 -17.16 22.48
N GLU A 157 -12.21 -16.70 22.10
CA GLU A 157 -11.65 -15.46 22.63
C GLU A 157 -11.94 -14.27 21.69
N TYR A 158 -12.80 -13.37 22.17
CA TYR A 158 -13.22 -12.17 21.46
C TYR A 158 -13.04 -10.92 22.31
N GLU A 159 -12.84 -9.80 21.63
CA GLU A 159 -12.87 -8.46 22.19
C GLU A 159 -13.89 -7.61 21.39
N ILE A 160 -14.60 -6.71 22.06
CA ILE A 160 -15.47 -5.73 21.41
C ILE A 160 -14.89 -4.35 21.67
N LEU A 161 -14.72 -3.57 20.60
CA LEU A 161 -14.23 -2.20 20.66
C LEU A 161 -15.32 -1.26 20.13
N ASP A 162 -15.65 -0.23 20.91
CA ASP A 162 -16.53 0.85 20.46
C ASP A 162 -15.79 1.75 19.47
N VAL A 163 -16.45 2.09 18.36
CA VAL A 163 -15.86 2.89 17.26
C VAL A 163 -16.91 3.81 16.65
N ASP A 164 -16.46 4.91 16.07
CA ASP A 164 -17.31 5.83 15.31
C ASP A 164 -17.05 5.69 13.79
N LEU A 165 -15.83 5.23 13.42
CA LEU A 165 -15.42 4.96 12.05
C LEU A 165 -14.50 3.74 12.00
N ILE A 166 -14.68 2.91 10.98
CA ILE A 166 -13.79 1.77 10.66
C ILE A 166 -13.19 1.99 9.29
N ILE A 167 -11.86 1.88 9.19
CA ILE A 167 -11.12 2.04 7.94
C ILE A 167 -10.46 0.71 7.57
N GLY A 168 -10.88 0.11 6.44
CA GLY A 168 -10.30 -1.13 5.93
C GLY A 168 -9.06 -0.86 5.07
N ALA A 169 -7.86 -1.11 5.60
CA ALA A 169 -6.57 -0.88 4.94
C ALA A 169 -5.79 -2.20 4.73
N ILE A 170 -6.48 -3.25 4.25
CA ILE A 170 -5.95 -4.62 4.12
C ILE A 170 -5.47 -4.97 2.71
N GLY A 171 -5.26 -3.98 1.86
CA GLY A 171 -4.78 -4.11 0.51
C GLY A 171 -5.64 -3.39 -0.52
N GLN A 172 -5.18 -3.45 -1.76
CA GLN A 172 -5.76 -2.73 -2.88
C GLN A 172 -6.03 -3.69 -4.04
N GLN A 173 -6.99 -3.33 -4.91
CA GLN A 173 -7.37 -4.08 -6.08
C GLN A 173 -7.51 -3.16 -7.30
N SER A 174 -7.17 -3.68 -8.46
CA SER A 174 -7.38 -2.98 -9.73
C SER A 174 -8.85 -3.06 -10.14
N SER A 175 -9.37 -2.01 -10.78
CA SER A 175 -10.68 -2.00 -11.43
C SER A 175 -10.48 -2.24 -12.92
N LEU A 176 -10.86 -3.42 -13.39
CA LEU A 176 -10.62 -3.87 -14.76
C LEU A 176 -11.91 -3.97 -15.61
N GLU A 177 -12.90 -3.14 -15.31
CA GLU A 177 -14.06 -2.93 -16.17
C GLU A 177 -13.61 -2.37 -17.54
N GLY A 178 -14.03 -3.02 -18.62
CA GLY A 178 -13.64 -2.65 -19.99
C GLY A 178 -12.32 -3.29 -20.45
N PHE A 179 -11.72 -4.15 -19.62
CA PHE A 179 -10.53 -4.92 -19.95
C PHE A 179 -10.80 -6.44 -19.86
N GLU A 180 -12.01 -6.87 -20.17
CA GLU A 180 -12.46 -8.27 -20.06
C GLU A 180 -11.67 -9.21 -20.96
N ALA A 181 -11.25 -8.73 -22.15
CA ALA A 181 -10.47 -9.50 -23.13
C ALA A 181 -9.01 -9.77 -22.70
N ILE A 182 -8.53 -9.08 -21.67
CA ILE A 182 -7.16 -9.25 -21.18
C ILE A 182 -7.12 -10.36 -20.14
N GLU A 183 -6.15 -11.26 -20.27
CA GLU A 183 -5.92 -12.32 -19.29
C GLU A 183 -5.57 -11.77 -17.93
N LYS A 184 -6.15 -12.41 -16.89
CA LYS A 184 -5.99 -12.00 -15.50
C LYS A 184 -5.28 -13.09 -14.69
N THR A 185 -4.50 -12.68 -13.74
CA THR A 185 -3.90 -13.56 -12.74
C THR A 185 -4.97 -14.09 -11.77
N LYS A 186 -4.62 -15.07 -10.94
CA LYS A 186 -5.50 -15.55 -9.85
C LYS A 186 -5.85 -14.44 -8.83
N LYS A 187 -5.08 -13.37 -8.77
CA LYS A 187 -5.33 -12.20 -7.90
C LYS A 187 -6.25 -11.16 -8.53
N GLY A 188 -6.66 -11.35 -9.80
CA GLY A 188 -7.51 -10.39 -10.51
C GLY A 188 -6.76 -9.19 -11.11
N THR A 189 -5.43 -9.21 -11.14
CA THR A 189 -4.59 -8.25 -11.86
C THR A 189 -4.39 -8.70 -13.31
N ILE A 190 -3.93 -7.82 -14.19
CA ILE A 190 -3.55 -8.17 -15.56
C ILE A 190 -2.35 -9.12 -15.53
N SER A 191 -2.43 -10.21 -16.29
CA SER A 191 -1.28 -11.08 -16.55
C SER A 191 -0.41 -10.43 -17.63
N ALA A 192 0.81 -10.03 -17.26
CA ALA A 192 1.79 -9.45 -18.19
C ALA A 192 3.13 -10.18 -18.04
N ASP A 193 3.87 -10.29 -19.14
CA ASP A 193 5.22 -10.81 -19.10
C ASP A 193 6.14 -9.85 -18.33
N GLU A 194 6.95 -10.37 -17.43
CA GLU A 194 7.78 -9.54 -16.52
C GLU A 194 9.00 -8.89 -17.21
N GLN A 195 9.37 -9.36 -18.40
CA GLN A 195 10.52 -8.85 -19.14
C GLN A 195 10.11 -7.92 -20.29
N THR A 196 8.93 -8.15 -20.87
CA THR A 196 8.45 -7.41 -22.04
C THR A 196 7.18 -6.60 -21.79
N PHE A 197 6.56 -6.72 -20.60
CA PHE A 197 5.30 -6.06 -20.25
C PHE A 197 4.14 -6.33 -21.20
N THR A 198 4.29 -7.32 -22.10
CA THR A 198 3.24 -7.72 -23.05
C THR A 198 2.10 -8.43 -22.34
N THR A 199 0.89 -8.20 -22.83
CA THR A 199 -0.32 -8.96 -22.44
C THR A 199 -0.60 -10.07 -23.47
N ASN A 200 -1.70 -10.82 -23.28
CA ASN A 200 -2.18 -11.77 -24.28
C ASN A 200 -2.67 -11.11 -25.59
N ILE A 201 -2.73 -9.79 -25.67
CA ILE A 201 -3.19 -9.04 -26.84
C ILE A 201 -2.00 -8.30 -27.47
N THR A 202 -1.70 -8.61 -28.74
CA THR A 202 -0.64 -7.95 -29.49
C THR A 202 -0.80 -6.44 -29.54
N GLY A 203 0.28 -5.70 -29.26
CA GLY A 203 0.30 -4.24 -29.21
C GLY A 203 -0.29 -3.67 -27.90
N VAL A 204 -0.70 -4.53 -26.96
CA VAL A 204 -1.19 -4.09 -25.64
C VAL A 204 -0.22 -4.53 -24.54
N PHE A 205 0.29 -3.56 -23.84
CA PHE A 205 1.25 -3.67 -22.75
C PHE A 205 0.60 -3.23 -21.43
N ALA A 206 1.12 -3.68 -20.31
CA ALA A 206 0.65 -3.25 -19.00
C ALA A 206 1.78 -3.20 -17.99
N GLY A 207 1.71 -2.30 -16.99
CA GLY A 207 2.73 -2.18 -15.95
C GLY A 207 2.27 -1.44 -14.70
N GLY A 208 3.10 -1.46 -13.67
CA GLY A 208 2.80 -0.90 -12.35
C GLY A 208 1.81 -1.75 -11.56
N ASP A 209 1.04 -1.13 -10.67
CA ASP A 209 0.17 -1.81 -9.70
C ASP A 209 -0.96 -2.65 -10.31
N VAL A 210 -1.20 -2.51 -11.61
CA VAL A 210 -2.28 -3.24 -12.30
C VAL A 210 -1.89 -4.65 -12.71
N ILE A 211 -0.59 -5.00 -12.74
CA ILE A 211 -0.09 -6.27 -13.23
C ILE A 211 0.33 -7.25 -12.13
N ASN A 212 0.36 -8.52 -12.45
CA ASN A 212 1.00 -9.63 -11.72
C ASN A 212 0.81 -9.59 -10.20
N LYS A 213 1.80 -9.10 -9.46
CA LYS A 213 1.79 -9.08 -7.98
C LYS A 213 0.79 -8.06 -7.41
N GLY A 214 0.43 -7.04 -8.20
CA GLY A 214 -0.46 -5.96 -7.78
C GLY A 214 0.29 -4.77 -7.18
N ALA A 215 -0.42 -3.98 -6.37
CA ALA A 215 0.08 -2.74 -5.76
C ALA A 215 1.39 -2.92 -4.98
N ASP A 216 2.31 -1.99 -5.23
CA ASP A 216 3.64 -1.93 -4.62
C ASP A 216 4.04 -0.46 -4.40
N ILE A 217 5.32 -0.16 -4.28
CA ILE A 217 5.83 1.21 -4.11
C ILE A 217 5.91 1.96 -5.43
N ALA A 218 5.73 3.28 -5.37
CA ALA A 218 5.67 4.13 -6.57
C ALA A 218 6.93 4.05 -7.46
N ILE A 219 8.12 3.91 -6.86
CA ILE A 219 9.37 3.82 -7.61
C ILE A 219 9.41 2.58 -8.53
N LYS A 220 8.74 1.49 -8.14
CA LYS A 220 8.65 0.30 -8.98
C LYS A 220 7.75 0.55 -10.19
N ALA A 221 6.59 1.19 -9.99
CA ALA A 221 5.71 1.56 -11.09
C ALA A 221 6.39 2.50 -12.10
N ILE A 222 7.21 3.45 -11.62
CA ILE A 222 8.05 4.32 -12.45
C ILE A 222 9.09 3.48 -13.20
N GLY A 223 9.75 2.55 -12.53
CA GLY A 223 10.72 1.64 -13.12
C GLY A 223 10.11 0.77 -14.22
N ASP A 224 8.92 0.21 -13.99
CA ASP A 224 8.18 -0.57 -14.98
C ASP A 224 7.82 0.27 -16.20
N ALA A 225 7.34 1.51 -16.00
CA ALA A 225 7.00 2.41 -17.11
C ALA A 225 8.22 2.78 -17.97
N LYS A 226 9.38 3.02 -17.35
CA LYS A 226 10.63 3.31 -18.10
C LYS A 226 11.06 2.11 -18.96
N LYS A 227 11.05 0.91 -18.41
CA LYS A 227 11.37 -0.31 -19.14
C LYS A 227 10.36 -0.58 -20.25
N ALA A 228 9.07 -0.46 -19.96
CA ALA A 228 8.02 -0.65 -20.94
C ALA A 228 8.10 0.35 -22.10
N SER A 229 8.55 1.58 -21.85
CA SER A 229 8.76 2.60 -22.90
C SER A 229 9.78 2.14 -23.93
N ASP A 230 10.94 1.61 -23.50
CA ASP A 230 11.98 1.10 -24.40
C ASP A 230 11.49 -0.10 -25.21
N ILE A 231 10.73 -0.99 -24.58
CA ILE A 231 10.15 -2.18 -25.22
C ILE A 231 9.07 -1.80 -26.24
N ILE A 232 8.20 -0.84 -25.91
CA ILE A 232 7.19 -0.33 -26.85
C ILE A 232 7.85 0.33 -28.05
N ASN A 233 8.94 1.07 -27.85
CA ASN A 233 9.70 1.64 -28.98
C ASN A 233 10.23 0.55 -29.89
N SER A 234 10.84 -0.51 -29.35
CA SER A 234 11.32 -1.63 -30.18
C SER A 234 10.18 -2.36 -30.90
N TYR A 235 9.02 -2.52 -30.25
CA TYR A 235 7.83 -3.07 -30.90
C TYR A 235 7.36 -2.23 -32.09
N LEU A 236 7.36 -0.91 -31.98
CA LEU A 236 6.99 -0.01 -33.08
C LEU A 236 8.02 -0.03 -34.23
N GLU A 237 9.26 -0.41 -33.96
CA GLU A 237 10.32 -0.64 -34.96
C GLU A 237 10.23 -2.05 -35.60
N GLY A 238 9.34 -2.91 -35.12
CA GLY A 238 9.03 -4.21 -35.73
C GLY A 238 9.48 -5.45 -34.94
N ASP A 239 10.06 -5.28 -33.74
CA ASP A 239 10.50 -6.39 -32.89
C ASP A 239 10.21 -6.10 -31.40
N ILE A 240 10.06 -7.14 -30.58
CA ILE A 240 9.94 -7.00 -29.11
C ILE A 240 11.27 -7.40 -28.47
N VAL A 241 12.04 -6.38 -28.06
CA VAL A 241 13.32 -6.59 -27.41
C VAL A 241 13.14 -6.45 -25.89
N PRO A 242 13.37 -7.51 -25.10
CA PRO A 242 13.32 -7.43 -23.65
C PRO A 242 14.27 -6.34 -23.12
N TYR A 243 13.84 -5.63 -22.07
CA TYR A 243 14.68 -4.61 -21.47
C TYR A 243 15.98 -5.22 -20.92
N VAL A 244 17.10 -4.66 -21.32
CA VAL A 244 18.41 -4.98 -20.77
C VAL A 244 18.94 -3.75 -20.02
N ALA A 245 19.28 -3.93 -18.75
CA ALA A 245 19.85 -2.83 -17.97
C ALA A 245 21.14 -2.32 -18.64
N PRO A 246 21.34 -1.00 -18.77
CA PRO A 246 22.51 -0.44 -19.46
C PRO A 246 23.84 -0.79 -18.79
N TYR A 247 23.78 -1.15 -17.50
CA TYR A 247 24.91 -1.68 -16.75
C TYR A 247 24.40 -2.58 -15.61
N VAL A 248 25.20 -3.55 -15.24
CA VAL A 248 24.99 -4.39 -14.09
C VAL A 248 26.22 -4.25 -13.19
N VAL A 249 26.00 -3.82 -11.96
CA VAL A 249 27.07 -3.80 -10.95
C VAL A 249 27.16 -5.19 -10.33
N THR A 250 28.19 -5.93 -10.70
CA THR A 250 28.53 -7.21 -10.04
C THR A 250 29.60 -6.94 -8.99
N ARG A 251 29.46 -7.60 -7.84
CA ARG A 251 30.51 -7.65 -6.83
C ARG A 251 31.07 -9.06 -6.85
N ASP A 252 32.35 -9.19 -7.13
CA ASP A 252 33.03 -10.48 -7.17
C ASP A 252 33.23 -11.06 -5.76
N GLU A 253 33.18 -10.20 -4.72
CA GLU A 253 33.31 -10.59 -3.32
C GLU A 253 32.15 -10.05 -2.49
N ILE A 254 31.63 -10.90 -1.59
CA ILE A 254 30.68 -10.47 -0.56
C ILE A 254 31.46 -9.73 0.52
N MET A 255 31.29 -8.42 0.60
CA MET A 255 31.91 -7.61 1.64
C MET A 255 31.20 -7.85 2.97
N THR A 256 31.95 -8.27 3.96
CA THR A 256 31.49 -8.48 5.35
C THR A 256 31.95 -7.36 6.26
N LYS A 257 31.46 -7.31 7.51
CA LYS A 257 31.93 -6.31 8.48
C LYS A 257 33.43 -6.37 8.74
N GLU A 258 34.02 -7.55 8.66
CA GLU A 258 35.45 -7.76 8.83
C GLU A 258 36.29 -7.04 7.76
N ASN A 259 35.77 -6.90 6.55
CA ASN A 259 36.44 -6.17 5.47
C ASN A 259 36.57 -4.67 5.76
N TYR A 260 35.88 -4.16 6.78
CA TYR A 260 35.84 -2.77 7.19
C TYR A 260 36.28 -2.57 8.66
N ALA A 261 36.89 -3.59 9.28
CA ALA A 261 37.25 -3.55 10.71
C ALA A 261 38.25 -2.45 11.07
N ASP A 262 39.02 -1.99 10.10
CA ASP A 262 39.99 -0.90 10.22
C ASP A 262 39.41 0.50 9.97
N ARG A 263 38.13 0.60 9.64
CA ARG A 263 37.45 1.86 9.34
C ARG A 263 36.61 2.34 10.52
N GLU A 264 36.58 3.64 10.71
CA GLU A 264 35.69 4.28 11.67
C GLU A 264 34.23 4.09 11.20
N VAL A 265 33.34 3.75 12.15
CA VAL A 265 31.92 3.61 11.87
C VAL A 265 31.29 4.99 11.84
N ILE A 266 30.86 5.41 10.65
CA ILE A 266 30.10 6.64 10.47
C ILE A 266 28.61 6.27 10.50
N TYR A 267 27.88 6.81 11.45
CA TYR A 267 26.45 6.60 11.56
C TYR A 267 25.70 7.55 10.63
N ARG A 268 24.63 7.04 10.02
CA ARG A 268 23.73 7.85 9.20
C ARG A 268 23.16 9.00 10.04
N SER A 269 23.22 10.21 9.51
CA SER A 269 22.62 11.37 10.15
C SER A 269 21.09 11.26 10.16
N PRO A 270 20.43 11.51 11.30
CA PRO A 270 18.98 11.54 11.35
C PRO A 270 18.44 12.73 10.55
N MET A 271 17.46 12.48 9.70
CA MET A 271 16.73 13.54 8.99
C MET A 271 15.97 14.40 10.01
N PRO A 272 16.13 15.72 10.02
CA PRO A 272 15.30 16.60 10.82
C PRO A 272 13.82 16.49 10.42
N HIS A 273 12.91 16.43 11.39
CA HIS A 273 11.49 16.34 11.17
C HIS A 273 10.70 17.13 12.22
N LEU A 274 9.44 17.45 11.90
CA LEU A 274 8.53 18.10 12.83
C LEU A 274 8.34 17.24 14.09
N SER A 275 8.16 17.89 15.24
CA SER A 275 7.85 17.16 16.47
C SER A 275 6.53 16.40 16.34
N ALA A 276 6.37 15.31 17.10
CA ALA A 276 5.13 14.53 17.11
C ALA A 276 3.93 15.40 17.54
N GLU A 277 4.15 16.36 18.43
CA GLU A 277 3.13 17.29 18.89
C GLU A 277 2.68 18.22 17.77
N ASP A 278 3.60 18.79 16.99
CA ASP A 278 3.29 19.69 15.89
C ASP A 278 2.61 18.95 14.74
N ARG A 279 3.22 17.86 14.24
CA ARG A 279 2.77 17.15 13.04
C ARG A 279 1.42 16.45 13.18
N ARG A 280 0.96 16.16 14.39
CA ARG A 280 -0.35 15.54 14.62
C ARG A 280 -1.55 16.46 14.43
N TYR A 281 -1.33 17.78 14.26
CA TYR A 281 -2.41 18.77 14.11
C TYR A 281 -2.43 19.49 12.77
N ASN A 282 -1.53 19.14 11.86
CA ASN A 282 -1.42 19.77 10.55
C ASN A 282 -1.04 18.76 9.46
N PHE A 283 -1.07 19.21 8.21
CA PHE A 283 -0.66 18.44 7.02
C PHE A 283 0.58 19.04 6.36
N GLU A 284 1.41 19.74 7.11
CA GLU A 284 2.70 20.24 6.62
C GLU A 284 3.66 19.09 6.38
N GLU A 285 4.71 19.35 5.58
CA GLU A 285 5.76 18.37 5.31
C GLU A 285 6.47 17.98 6.61
N VAL A 286 6.45 16.69 6.92
CA VAL A 286 7.01 16.15 8.17
C VAL A 286 8.54 16.19 8.15
N ASN A 287 9.15 15.81 7.02
CA ASN A 287 10.58 15.76 6.83
C ASN A 287 11.11 17.12 6.40
N LEU A 288 11.97 17.75 7.20
CA LEU A 288 12.47 19.09 6.94
C LEU A 288 13.69 19.12 6.00
N GLY A 289 14.21 17.94 5.63
CA GLY A 289 15.40 17.82 4.80
C GLY A 289 16.70 18.09 5.56
N PHE A 290 17.83 17.82 4.91
CA PHE A 290 19.16 18.17 5.42
C PHE A 290 19.55 19.60 4.99
N SER A 291 20.36 20.28 5.80
CA SER A 291 21.07 21.45 5.30
C SER A 291 22.07 21.04 4.21
N VAL A 292 22.49 22.00 3.38
CA VAL A 292 23.49 21.74 2.33
C VAL A 292 24.79 21.20 2.94
N GLU A 293 25.23 21.79 4.05
CA GLU A 293 26.44 21.39 4.77
C GLU A 293 26.34 19.95 5.26
N LYS A 294 25.17 19.58 5.84
CA LYS A 294 24.97 18.22 6.36
C LYS A 294 24.85 17.19 5.24
N ALA A 295 24.20 17.54 4.14
CA ALA A 295 24.14 16.68 2.97
C ALA A 295 25.51 16.44 2.34
N MET A 296 26.39 17.45 2.34
CA MET A 296 27.78 17.34 1.85
C MET A 296 28.66 16.53 2.81
N GLU A 297 28.42 16.59 4.12
CA GLU A 297 29.14 15.78 5.12
C GLU A 297 28.80 14.29 4.98
N ASP A 298 27.55 13.96 4.68
CA ASP A 298 27.06 12.58 4.58
C ASP A 298 27.30 11.95 3.17
N ALA A 299 27.69 12.74 2.16
CA ALA A 299 27.93 12.30 0.79
C ALA A 299 29.34 11.77 0.59
#